data_4c0bcc50c00404dec15180d2ebdc4370
#
_entry.id   4c0bcc50c00404dec15180d2ebdc4370
#
_cell.length_a   1.000
_cell.length_b   1.000
_cell.length_c   1.000
_cell.angle_alpha   90.00
_cell.angle_beta   90.00
_cell.angle_gamma   90.00
#
_symmetry.space_group_name_H-M   'P 1'
#
loop_
_entity.id
_entity.type
_entity.pdbx_description
1 polymer ?
#
loop_
_entity_poly.entity_id
_entity_poly.type
_entity_poly.pdbx_seq_one_letter_code
_entity_poly.pdbx_strand_id
1 'polypeptide(L)'
;MDNKLDKLMGIIIGLCLIACGLLFVIRDYFTLPFGAIICMMIGFVCIVYYFDRKRVWALAVGMYLFYWGAISGFYINNAYFGNLVAAMFFLAPGLSLDVLYIENRKRYQLMIGSILTCIGIGIVLKPIINIEPVEIMPLVIGLAFVIDYVFSFDYGNRWGLYFGVLMCIYAFKNAIP
;
A
#
# COMPACT_ATOMS: atom_id res chain seq x y z
N MET A 1 28.44 10.31 14.21
CA MET A 1 27.22 10.56 13.38
C MET A 1 25.94 10.01 14.00
N ASP A 2 26.08 9.10 14.97
CA ASP A 2 24.95 8.37 15.59
C ASP A 2 24.05 9.21 16.51
N ASN A 3 24.59 10.21 17.18
CA ASN A 3 23.86 10.99 18.20
C ASN A 3 22.73 11.91 17.63
N LYS A 4 22.76 12.26 16.34
CA LYS A 4 21.67 13.03 15.68
C LYS A 4 20.53 12.13 15.24
N LEU A 5 20.83 10.92 14.80
CA LEU A 5 19.84 9.92 14.40
C LEU A 5 19.04 9.40 15.61
N ASP A 6 19.71 9.15 16.73
CA ASP A 6 19.05 8.71 17.98
C ASP A 6 18.11 9.80 18.53
N LYS A 7 18.50 11.08 18.43
CA LYS A 7 17.63 12.21 18.80
C LYS A 7 16.42 12.33 17.86
N LEU A 8 16.61 12.13 16.57
CA LEU A 8 15.53 12.20 15.58
C LEU A 8 14.52 11.05 15.77
N MET A 9 15.01 9.84 16.06
CA MET A 9 14.19 8.68 16.42
C MET A 9 13.40 8.92 17.71
N GLY A 10 14.03 9.49 18.74
CA GLY A 10 13.33 9.86 19.97
C GLY A 10 12.20 10.85 19.74
N ILE A 11 12.43 11.86 18.88
CA ILE A 11 11.41 12.86 18.50
C ILE A 11 10.24 12.19 17.73
N ILE A 12 10.54 11.31 16.77
CA ILE A 12 9.51 10.61 15.98
C ILE A 12 8.68 9.71 16.88
N ILE A 13 9.31 8.93 17.78
CA ILE A 13 8.62 8.08 18.74
C ILE A 13 7.75 8.92 19.69
N GLY A 14 8.29 10.04 20.19
CA GLY A 14 7.56 10.97 21.03
C GLY A 14 6.33 11.58 20.33
N LEU A 15 6.48 11.97 19.07
CA LEU A 15 5.40 12.51 18.25
C LEU A 15 4.32 11.45 17.95
N CYS A 16 4.73 10.20 17.73
CA CYS A 16 3.81 9.07 17.61
C CYS A 16 3.02 8.81 18.90
N LEU A 17 3.68 8.89 20.07
CA LEU A 17 3.03 8.74 21.36
C LEU A 17 2.01 9.86 21.63
N ILE A 18 2.36 11.10 21.27
CA ILE A 18 1.45 12.25 21.38
C ILE A 18 0.25 12.08 20.44
N ALA A 19 0.48 11.70 19.17
CA ALA A 19 -0.59 11.43 18.21
C ALA A 19 -1.51 10.31 18.71
N CYS A 20 -0.98 9.32 19.39
CA CYS A 20 -1.73 8.25 20.02
C CYS A 20 -2.57 8.71 21.19
N GLY A 21 -1.98 9.52 22.05
CA GLY A 21 -2.72 10.12 23.17
C GLY A 21 -3.90 10.95 22.66
N LEU A 22 -3.69 11.72 21.58
CA LEU A 22 -4.74 12.47 20.90
C LEU A 22 -5.82 11.56 20.31
N LEU A 23 -5.44 10.51 19.60
CA LEU A 23 -6.40 9.54 19.06
C LEU A 23 -7.17 8.81 20.16
N PHE A 24 -6.55 8.58 21.32
CA PHE A 24 -7.21 7.99 22.46
C PHE A 24 -8.28 8.93 23.07
N VAL A 25 -8.00 10.23 23.13
CA VAL A 25 -8.95 11.25 23.60
C VAL A 25 -10.12 11.43 22.62
N ILE A 26 -9.84 11.34 21.32
CA ILE A 26 -10.85 11.51 20.25
C ILE A 26 -11.62 10.19 20.00
N ARG A 27 -11.20 9.08 20.60
CA ARG A 27 -11.77 7.75 20.45
C ARG A 27 -13.30 7.71 20.57
N ASP A 28 -13.86 8.46 21.52
CA ASP A 28 -15.30 8.46 21.80
C ASP A 28 -16.11 9.13 20.67
N TYR A 29 -15.44 9.94 19.83
CA TYR A 29 -16.04 10.53 18.64
C TYR A 29 -15.97 9.61 17.40
N PHE A 30 -15.00 8.67 17.35
CA PHE A 30 -14.73 7.86 16.17
C PHE A 30 -14.94 6.36 16.42
N THR A 31 -15.67 5.87 17.32
CA THR A 31 -15.98 4.43 17.55
C THR A 31 -14.86 3.45 17.14
N LEU A 32 -13.59 3.90 17.21
CA LEU A 32 -12.44 3.11 16.78
C LEU A 32 -12.12 2.03 17.83
N PRO A 33 -12.05 0.75 17.46
CA PRO A 33 -11.65 -0.28 18.40
C PRO A 33 -10.20 -0.06 18.87
N PHE A 34 -9.98 -0.11 20.16
CA PHE A 34 -8.67 0.14 20.78
C PHE A 34 -7.55 -0.70 20.15
N GLY A 35 -7.84 -1.96 19.80
CA GLY A 35 -6.91 -2.85 19.13
C GLY A 35 -6.45 -2.32 17.75
N ALA A 36 -7.33 -1.65 17.00
CA ALA A 36 -6.97 -1.08 15.70
C ALA A 36 -5.89 0.01 15.84
N ILE A 37 -6.06 0.90 16.81
CA ILE A 37 -5.09 1.97 17.09
C ILE A 37 -3.73 1.39 17.46
N ILE A 38 -3.70 0.39 18.34
CA ILE A 38 -2.46 -0.30 18.74
C ILE A 38 -1.78 -0.95 17.52
N CYS A 39 -2.53 -1.65 16.67
CA CYS A 39 -1.98 -2.27 15.48
C CYS A 39 -1.39 -1.24 14.50
N MET A 40 -2.08 -0.13 14.25
CA MET A 40 -1.57 0.96 13.41
C MET A 40 -0.26 1.53 13.95
N MET A 41 -0.18 1.72 15.26
CA MET A 41 1.02 2.25 15.89
C MET A 41 2.21 1.30 15.81
N ILE A 42 2.01 0.04 16.19
CA ILE A 42 3.07 -0.96 16.10
C ILE A 42 3.52 -1.07 14.63
N GLY A 43 2.57 -1.07 13.69
CA GLY A 43 2.87 -1.05 12.27
C GLY A 43 3.71 0.16 11.86
N PHE A 44 3.35 1.36 12.30
CA PHE A 44 4.10 2.57 12.02
C PHE A 44 5.51 2.56 12.63
N VAL A 45 5.65 2.12 13.88
CA VAL A 45 6.96 1.96 14.54
C VAL A 45 7.85 0.97 13.77
N CYS A 46 7.29 -0.14 13.30
CA CYS A 46 8.02 -1.11 12.48
C CYS A 46 8.50 -0.50 11.15
N ILE A 47 7.67 0.33 10.49
CA ILE A 47 8.04 1.04 9.26
C ILE A 47 9.19 2.01 9.54
N VAL A 48 9.10 2.81 10.61
CA VAL A 48 10.18 3.72 11.03
C VAL A 48 11.47 2.95 11.34
N TYR A 49 11.36 1.82 12.03
CA TYR A 49 12.51 0.95 12.33
C TYR A 49 13.16 0.41 11.05
N TYR A 50 12.38 0.14 9.99
CA TYR A 50 12.95 -0.21 8.69
C TYR A 50 13.83 0.90 8.14
N PHE A 51 13.40 2.14 8.17
CA PHE A 51 14.21 3.27 7.64
C PHE A 51 15.52 3.46 8.40
N ASP A 52 15.55 3.14 9.70
CA ASP A 52 16.77 3.20 10.51
C ASP A 52 17.71 2.00 10.29
N ARG A 53 17.18 0.79 10.40
CA ARG A 53 17.99 -0.46 10.42
C ARG A 53 17.98 -1.23 9.10
N LYS A 54 17.21 -0.82 8.11
CA LYS A 54 17.08 -1.44 6.79
C LYS A 54 16.70 -2.94 6.83
N ARG A 55 15.96 -3.34 7.86
CA ARG A 55 15.51 -4.72 8.00
C ARG A 55 14.20 -4.95 7.27
N VAL A 56 14.25 -5.65 6.12
CA VAL A 56 13.11 -5.90 5.23
C VAL A 56 11.90 -6.49 5.93
N TRP A 57 12.11 -7.39 6.90
CA TRP A 57 11.01 -7.98 7.67
C TRP A 57 10.20 -6.92 8.44
N ALA A 58 10.86 -5.88 8.95
CA ALA A 58 10.19 -4.82 9.69
C ALA A 58 9.27 -4.01 8.79
N LEU A 59 9.65 -3.78 7.52
CA LEU A 59 8.78 -3.13 6.54
C LEU A 59 7.54 -3.97 6.23
N ALA A 60 7.72 -5.28 5.96
CA ALA A 60 6.61 -6.17 5.65
C ALA A 60 5.61 -6.28 6.81
N VAL A 61 6.12 -6.59 8.02
CA VAL A 61 5.27 -6.67 9.23
C VAL A 61 4.62 -5.34 9.53
N GLY A 62 5.37 -4.22 9.41
CA GLY A 62 4.86 -2.89 9.64
C GLY A 62 3.70 -2.53 8.71
N MET A 63 3.83 -2.81 7.41
CA MET A 63 2.77 -2.58 6.44
C MET A 63 1.54 -3.42 6.73
N TYR A 64 1.69 -4.72 7.04
CA TYR A 64 0.55 -5.57 7.38
C TYR A 64 -0.18 -5.09 8.64
N LEU A 65 0.54 -4.76 9.71
CA LEU A 65 -0.08 -4.28 10.95
C LEU A 65 -0.74 -2.93 10.77
N PHE A 66 -0.13 -2.02 10.00
CA PHE A 66 -0.69 -0.71 9.72
C PHE A 66 -2.01 -0.83 8.94
N TYR A 67 -2.04 -1.63 7.87
CA TYR A 67 -3.25 -1.86 7.10
C TYR A 67 -4.33 -2.58 7.91
N TRP A 68 -3.95 -3.58 8.69
CA TRP A 68 -4.90 -4.29 9.55
C TRP A 68 -5.56 -3.34 10.55
N GLY A 69 -4.76 -2.49 11.18
CA GLY A 69 -5.27 -1.47 12.09
C GLY A 69 -6.20 -0.48 11.38
N ALA A 70 -5.81 0.00 10.19
CA ALA A 70 -6.62 0.91 9.39
C ALA A 70 -7.97 0.29 9.01
N ILE A 71 -7.98 -0.93 8.50
CA ILE A 71 -9.21 -1.63 8.08
C ILE A 71 -10.12 -1.91 9.27
N SER A 72 -9.57 -2.40 10.39
CA SER A 72 -10.35 -2.69 11.59
C SER A 72 -10.83 -1.42 12.31
N GLY A 73 -10.18 -0.29 12.07
CA GLY A 73 -10.59 1.02 12.58
C GLY A 73 -11.79 1.62 11.84
N PHE A 74 -11.90 1.35 10.55
CA PHE A 74 -13.06 1.77 9.76
C PHE A 74 -14.19 0.76 9.92
N TYR A 75 -15.22 1.11 10.69
CA TYR A 75 -16.45 0.31 10.84
C TYR A 75 -17.25 0.39 9.53
N ILE A 76 -16.75 -0.31 8.50
CA ILE A 76 -17.36 -0.33 7.18
C ILE A 76 -18.31 -1.54 7.13
N ASN A 77 -19.47 -1.33 6.50
CA ASN A 77 -20.49 -2.32 6.25
C ASN A 77 -19.89 -3.67 5.80
N ASN A 78 -20.35 -4.79 6.34
CA ASN A 78 -19.77 -6.13 6.20
C ASN A 78 -19.37 -6.53 4.77
N ALA A 79 -20.09 -6.04 3.73
CA ALA A 79 -19.78 -6.31 2.34
C ALA A 79 -18.45 -5.69 1.85
N TYR A 80 -18.07 -4.53 2.38
CA TYR A 80 -16.81 -3.86 2.02
C TYR A 80 -15.62 -4.41 2.80
N PHE A 81 -15.85 -4.87 4.05
CA PHE A 81 -14.80 -5.36 4.92
C PHE A 81 -14.04 -6.55 4.28
N GLY A 82 -14.75 -7.52 3.71
CA GLY A 82 -14.14 -8.66 3.05
C GLY A 82 -13.21 -8.26 1.88
N ASN A 83 -13.64 -7.28 1.08
CA ASN A 83 -12.83 -6.77 -0.03
C ASN A 83 -11.58 -6.02 0.46
N LEU A 84 -11.70 -5.24 1.55
CA LEU A 84 -10.56 -4.54 2.14
C LEU A 84 -9.54 -5.51 2.73
N VAL A 85 -9.99 -6.56 3.41
CA VAL A 85 -9.10 -7.62 3.92
C VAL A 85 -8.41 -8.33 2.75
N ALA A 86 -9.14 -8.68 1.68
CA ALA A 86 -8.55 -9.29 0.49
C ALA A 86 -7.51 -8.35 -0.17
N ALA A 87 -7.83 -7.06 -0.29
CA ALA A 87 -6.91 -6.06 -0.83
C ALA A 87 -5.62 -5.92 -0.02
N MET A 88 -5.68 -6.07 1.31
CA MET A 88 -4.52 -5.98 2.20
C MET A 88 -3.44 -7.00 1.82
N PHE A 89 -3.83 -8.23 1.44
CA PHE A 89 -2.86 -9.27 1.05
C PHE A 89 -2.06 -8.89 -0.19
N PHE A 90 -2.56 -8.00 -1.02
CA PHE A 90 -1.88 -7.50 -2.21
C PHE A 90 -1.21 -6.15 -1.96
N LEU A 91 -1.88 -5.21 -1.29
CA LEU A 91 -1.35 -3.87 -1.04
C LEU A 91 -0.13 -3.87 -0.11
N ALA A 92 -0.17 -4.63 0.97
CA ALA A 92 0.95 -4.63 1.93
C ALA A 92 2.27 -5.14 1.31
N PRO A 93 2.33 -6.32 0.65
CA PRO A 93 3.56 -6.75 -0.02
C PRO A 93 3.89 -5.88 -1.25
N GLY A 94 2.88 -5.42 -2.00
CA GLY A 94 3.08 -4.55 -3.16
C GLY A 94 3.81 -3.27 -2.79
N LEU A 95 3.26 -2.49 -1.86
CA LEU A 95 3.90 -1.25 -1.39
C LEU A 95 5.24 -1.51 -0.70
N SER A 96 5.41 -2.64 -0.01
CA SER A 96 6.70 -2.99 0.57
C SER A 96 7.78 -3.17 -0.51
N LEU A 97 7.44 -3.80 -1.64
CA LEU A 97 8.35 -3.98 -2.77
C LEU A 97 8.63 -2.66 -3.49
N ASP A 98 7.62 -1.78 -3.64
CA ASP A 98 7.80 -0.46 -4.23
C ASP A 98 8.75 0.40 -3.40
N VAL A 99 8.63 0.37 -2.07
CA VAL A 99 9.58 1.04 -1.15
C VAL A 99 10.99 0.45 -1.28
N LEU A 100 11.12 -0.89 -1.33
CA LEU A 100 12.41 -1.56 -1.53
C LEU A 100 13.03 -1.22 -2.89
N TYR A 101 12.23 -0.99 -3.93
CA TYR A 101 12.73 -0.53 -5.21
C TYR A 101 13.37 0.86 -5.13
N ILE A 102 12.75 1.80 -4.42
CA ILE A 102 13.31 3.15 -4.25
C ILE A 102 14.72 3.09 -3.68
N GLU A 103 14.97 2.14 -2.78
CA GLU A 103 16.28 1.95 -2.14
C GLU A 103 17.27 1.15 -2.98
N ASN A 104 16.84 -0.02 -3.46
CA ASN A 104 17.72 -1.01 -4.11
C ASN A 104 17.82 -0.85 -5.63
N ARG A 105 16.89 -0.12 -6.25
CA ARG A 105 16.78 0.09 -7.71
C ARG A 105 16.71 -1.21 -8.52
N LYS A 106 16.25 -2.31 -7.92
CA LYS A 106 16.11 -3.60 -8.61
C LYS A 106 14.78 -3.65 -9.34
N ARG A 107 14.81 -3.66 -10.66
CA ARG A 107 13.64 -3.61 -11.54
C ARG A 107 12.53 -4.61 -11.22
N TYR A 108 12.90 -5.86 -10.87
CA TYR A 108 11.90 -6.88 -10.53
C TYR A 108 11.07 -6.50 -9.30
N GLN A 109 11.62 -5.71 -8.36
CA GLN A 109 10.87 -5.24 -7.18
C GLN A 109 9.78 -4.27 -7.57
N LEU A 110 10.07 -3.33 -8.49
CA LEU A 110 9.08 -2.40 -9.01
C LEU A 110 8.00 -3.14 -9.80
N MET A 111 8.39 -4.03 -10.72
CA MET A 111 7.45 -4.77 -11.56
C MET A 111 6.46 -5.61 -10.74
N ILE A 112 6.96 -6.38 -9.77
CA ILE A 112 6.09 -7.19 -8.91
C ILE A 112 5.31 -6.30 -7.95
N GLY A 113 5.95 -5.28 -7.37
CA GLY A 113 5.33 -4.33 -6.46
C GLY A 113 4.15 -3.61 -7.11
N SER A 114 4.36 -3.00 -8.28
CA SER A 114 3.33 -2.26 -9.00
C SER A 114 2.15 -3.15 -9.42
N ILE A 115 2.39 -4.38 -9.86
CA ILE A 115 1.31 -5.34 -10.19
C ILE A 115 0.47 -5.64 -8.94
N LEU A 116 1.11 -5.98 -7.82
CA LEU A 116 0.42 -6.30 -6.58
C LEU A 116 -0.35 -5.09 -6.04
N THR A 117 0.28 -3.92 -6.03
CA THR A 117 -0.34 -2.66 -5.58
C THR A 117 -1.57 -2.33 -6.44
N CYS A 118 -1.45 -2.43 -7.75
CA CYS A 118 -2.57 -2.18 -8.66
C CYS A 118 -3.71 -3.19 -8.49
N ILE A 119 -3.42 -4.49 -8.31
CA ILE A 119 -4.44 -5.50 -8.00
C ILE A 119 -5.16 -5.16 -6.69
N GLY A 120 -4.41 -4.80 -5.65
CA GLY A 120 -4.98 -4.41 -4.37
C GLY A 120 -5.91 -3.19 -4.49
N ILE A 121 -5.49 -2.16 -5.23
CA ILE A 121 -6.32 -0.99 -5.54
C ILE A 121 -7.58 -1.39 -6.31
N GLY A 122 -7.47 -2.27 -7.31
CA GLY A 122 -8.61 -2.78 -8.08
C GLY A 122 -9.64 -3.47 -7.19
N ILE A 123 -9.21 -4.26 -6.21
CA ILE A 123 -10.10 -4.92 -5.25
C ILE A 123 -10.83 -3.89 -4.37
N VAL A 124 -10.15 -2.83 -3.93
CA VAL A 124 -10.76 -1.73 -3.15
C VAL A 124 -11.78 -0.96 -3.98
N LEU A 125 -11.48 -0.68 -5.24
CA LEU A 125 -12.35 0.09 -6.12
C LEU A 125 -13.57 -0.68 -6.61
N LYS A 126 -13.51 -2.01 -6.68
CA LYS A 126 -14.59 -2.87 -7.15
C LYS A 126 -15.98 -2.48 -6.60
N PRO A 127 -16.19 -2.35 -5.28
CA PRO A 127 -17.50 -2.03 -4.73
C PRO A 127 -17.92 -0.58 -4.99
N ILE A 128 -17.00 0.31 -5.32
CA ILE A 128 -17.28 1.74 -5.55
C ILE A 128 -17.74 1.95 -6.99
N ILE A 129 -17.12 1.27 -7.94
CA ILE A 129 -17.33 1.50 -9.38
C ILE A 129 -18.44 0.58 -9.93
N ASN A 130 -18.80 -0.46 -9.18
CA ASN A 130 -19.82 -1.46 -9.55
C ASN A 130 -19.57 -2.16 -10.90
N ILE A 131 -18.28 -2.29 -11.28
CA ILE A 131 -17.82 -2.95 -12.51
C ILE A 131 -17.39 -4.39 -12.16
N GLU A 132 -17.57 -5.33 -13.08
CA GLU A 132 -17.17 -6.72 -12.86
C GLU A 132 -15.63 -6.86 -12.80
N PRO A 133 -15.11 -7.78 -11.95
CA PRO A 133 -13.66 -7.95 -11.77
C PRO A 133 -12.92 -8.28 -13.07
N VAL A 134 -13.59 -8.97 -13.99
CA VAL A 134 -13.00 -9.37 -15.29
C VAL A 134 -12.68 -8.15 -16.15
N GLU A 135 -13.46 -7.07 -16.03
CA GLU A 135 -13.28 -5.84 -16.79
C GLU A 135 -12.23 -4.91 -16.18
N ILE A 136 -12.12 -4.89 -14.85
CA ILE A 136 -11.14 -4.03 -14.14
C ILE A 136 -9.72 -4.61 -14.23
N MET A 137 -9.57 -5.94 -14.22
CA MET A 137 -8.23 -6.57 -14.17
C MET A 137 -7.30 -6.18 -15.32
N PRO A 138 -7.74 -6.14 -16.59
CA PRO A 138 -6.86 -5.68 -17.67
C PRO A 138 -6.43 -4.23 -17.51
N LEU A 139 -7.31 -3.35 -17.03
CA LEU A 139 -7.00 -1.94 -16.74
C LEU A 139 -5.93 -1.83 -15.66
N VAL A 140 -6.11 -2.55 -14.56
CA VAL A 140 -5.21 -2.57 -13.40
C VAL A 140 -3.82 -3.07 -13.80
N ILE A 141 -3.75 -4.17 -14.55
CA ILE A 141 -2.50 -4.73 -15.04
C ILE A 141 -1.86 -3.76 -16.06
N GLY A 142 -2.64 -3.19 -16.96
CA GLY A 142 -2.16 -2.21 -17.93
C GLY A 142 -1.52 -0.99 -17.24
N LEU A 143 -2.17 -0.44 -16.23
CA LEU A 143 -1.63 0.65 -15.42
C LEU A 143 -0.34 0.27 -14.71
N ALA A 144 -0.24 -0.94 -14.16
CA ALA A 144 0.98 -1.42 -13.51
C ALA A 144 2.18 -1.44 -14.46
N PHE A 145 2.00 -1.89 -15.70
CA PHE A 145 3.05 -1.87 -16.72
C PHE A 145 3.43 -0.45 -17.16
N VAL A 146 2.47 0.48 -17.23
CA VAL A 146 2.75 1.89 -17.51
C VAL A 146 3.56 2.52 -16.38
N ILE A 147 3.19 2.24 -15.12
CA ILE A 147 3.91 2.70 -13.95
C ILE A 147 5.34 2.13 -13.94
N ASP A 148 5.50 0.82 -14.19
CA ASP A 148 6.83 0.20 -14.27
C ASP A 148 7.70 0.88 -15.32
N TYR A 149 7.16 1.18 -16.51
CA TYR A 149 7.89 1.88 -17.55
C TYR A 149 8.30 3.30 -17.14
N VAL A 150 7.39 4.07 -16.53
CA VAL A 150 7.65 5.46 -16.12
C VAL A 150 8.71 5.53 -15.02
N PHE A 151 8.67 4.62 -14.06
CA PHE A 151 9.56 4.66 -12.90
C PHE A 151 10.87 3.89 -13.10
N SER A 152 10.95 2.93 -14.05
CA SER A 152 12.19 2.17 -14.28
C SER A 152 13.28 3.00 -14.96
N PHE A 153 12.97 4.16 -15.54
CA PHE A 153 13.88 5.04 -16.30
C PHE A 153 14.73 4.30 -17.37
N ASP A 154 14.38 3.07 -17.68
CA ASP A 154 15.11 2.27 -18.64
C ASP A 154 14.45 2.38 -20.01
N TYR A 155 14.81 3.44 -20.74
CA TYR A 155 14.29 3.73 -22.07
C TYR A 155 14.58 2.63 -23.11
N GLY A 156 15.38 1.62 -22.77
CA GLY A 156 15.75 0.53 -23.68
C GLY A 156 14.61 -0.47 -23.94
N ASN A 157 13.73 -0.69 -22.98
CA ASN A 157 12.70 -1.73 -23.07
C ASN A 157 11.27 -1.13 -23.13
N ARG A 158 10.85 -0.73 -24.32
CA ARG A 158 9.53 -0.11 -24.57
C ARG A 158 8.36 -1.11 -24.57
N TRP A 159 8.63 -2.42 -24.50
CA TRP A 159 7.60 -3.45 -24.56
C TRP A 159 6.58 -3.36 -23.43
N GLY A 160 7.01 -3.02 -22.22
CA GLY A 160 6.12 -2.82 -21.07
C GLY A 160 5.09 -1.72 -21.33
N LEU A 161 5.52 -0.60 -21.93
CA LEU A 161 4.61 0.50 -22.28
C LEU A 161 3.57 0.07 -23.33
N TYR A 162 4.03 -0.60 -24.42
CA TYR A 162 3.10 -1.07 -25.46
C TYR A 162 2.09 -2.07 -24.91
N PHE A 163 2.54 -3.02 -24.10
CA PHE A 163 1.66 -4.00 -23.47
C PHE A 163 0.69 -3.33 -22.50
N GLY A 164 1.16 -2.39 -21.69
CA GLY A 164 0.34 -1.63 -20.75
C GLY A 164 -0.76 -0.83 -21.44
N VAL A 165 -0.40 -0.08 -22.50
CA VAL A 165 -1.37 0.70 -23.29
C VAL A 165 -2.38 -0.21 -23.98
N LEU A 166 -1.95 -1.34 -24.54
CA LEU A 166 -2.83 -2.29 -25.22
C LEU A 166 -3.85 -2.89 -24.24
N MET A 167 -3.42 -3.24 -23.02
CA MET A 167 -4.31 -3.73 -21.97
C MET A 167 -5.30 -2.67 -21.50
N CYS A 168 -4.89 -1.41 -21.39
CA CYS A 168 -5.80 -0.31 -21.07
C CYS A 168 -6.85 -0.12 -22.18
N ILE A 169 -6.45 -0.14 -23.45
CA ILE A 169 -7.37 -0.01 -24.59
C ILE A 169 -8.37 -1.18 -24.60
N TYR A 170 -7.90 -2.40 -24.35
CA TYR A 170 -8.75 -3.60 -24.25
C TYR A 170 -9.79 -3.46 -23.14
N ALA A 171 -9.38 -2.98 -21.97
CA ALA A 171 -10.29 -2.74 -20.85
C ALA A 171 -11.37 -1.69 -21.20
N PHE A 172 -10.96 -0.57 -21.81
CA PHE A 172 -11.91 0.47 -22.21
C PHE A 172 -12.90 -0.03 -23.27
N LYS A 173 -12.46 -0.84 -24.23
CA LYS A 173 -13.36 -1.41 -25.24
C LYS A 173 -14.45 -2.28 -24.65
N ASN A 174 -14.15 -3.03 -23.57
CA ASN A 174 -15.12 -3.94 -22.93
C ASN A 174 -15.98 -3.21 -21.88
N ALA A 175 -15.51 -2.07 -21.35
CA ALA A 175 -16.26 -1.27 -20.37
C ALA A 175 -17.30 -0.32 -21.01
N ILE A 176 -17.22 -0.10 -22.33
CA ILE A 176 -18.20 0.72 -23.07
C ILE A 176 -19.17 -0.24 -23.77
N PRO A 177 -20.46 -0.27 -23.36
CA PRO A 177 -21.48 -1.13 -23.95
C PRO A 177 -21.78 -0.79 -25.41
#